data_512733004d91656256f5075ae31db0bd
#
_entry.id   512733004d91656256f5075ae31db0bd
#
_cell.length_a   1.000
_cell.length_b   1.000
_cell.length_c   1.000
_cell.angle_alpha   90.00
_cell.angle_beta   90.00
_cell.angle_gamma   90.00
#
_symmetry.space_group_name_H-M   'P 1'
#
loop_
_entity.id
_entity.type
_entity.pdbx_description
1 polymer ?
#
loop_
_entity_poly.entity_id
_entity_poly.type
_entity_poly.pdbx_seq_one_letter_code
_entity_poly.pdbx_strand_id
1 'polypeptide(L)'
;IYPHITKLLAVSPMRVLKEDLSFNYGSIPVYLMGLTAFFLLLYLYTNQLTLSLIIFFGVIGFSSIGIGSIYLLLGNRKTGLGATGSFTLAISELRRRKLGNSFQIFAFTVAISLSLITFSASQNLLGSWQTSIPEDSPNNFAINITPDDKENMQSFLKENAITSTPFYPVTNATIHKKGKDSSDDEIDRNFNITWIKDLPEQNDILSGEWFDEGLNNGISVSDDIAERYKLSIGDEIFIKVGEERIDSYIQSIRTVNWDNFSPNFFVIGYPSAFKDISSNFITSFYIPSDKQFLAADLMREFRTVSVFSIEELIEQVKEIIGQVTQALNSILLLTSLSALFLAFSALQ
;
A
#
# COMPACT_ATOMS: atom_id res chain seq x y z
N ILE A 1 29.10 -15.39 -10.33
CA ILE A 1 29.74 -15.57 -11.66
C ILE A 1 31.25 -15.71 -11.51
N TYR A 2 31.95 -14.82 -10.77
CA TYR A 2 33.42 -14.81 -10.62
C TYR A 2 34.04 -16.15 -10.14
N PRO A 3 33.51 -16.85 -9.10
CA PRO A 3 34.09 -18.13 -8.65
C PRO A 3 33.92 -19.28 -9.66
N HIS A 4 32.96 -19.22 -10.56
CA HIS A 4 32.80 -20.23 -11.61
C HIS A 4 33.75 -20.00 -12.78
N ILE A 5 34.04 -18.75 -13.12
CA ILE A 5 34.99 -18.38 -14.20
C ILE A 5 36.43 -18.75 -13.78
N THR A 6 36.80 -18.47 -12.54
CA THR A 6 38.15 -18.82 -12.06
C THR A 6 38.39 -20.33 -12.00
N LYS A 7 37.35 -21.15 -11.73
CA LYS A 7 37.44 -22.62 -11.82
C LYS A 7 37.58 -23.11 -13.25
N LEU A 8 36.93 -22.46 -14.23
CA LEU A 8 37.08 -22.79 -15.65
C LEU A 8 38.50 -22.50 -16.17
N LEU A 9 39.14 -21.42 -15.70
CA LEU A 9 40.51 -21.07 -16.04
C LEU A 9 41.56 -22.05 -15.47
N ALA A 10 41.22 -22.80 -14.42
CA ALA A 10 42.10 -23.78 -13.77
C ALA A 10 41.93 -25.23 -14.34
N VAL A 11 41.03 -25.43 -15.29
CA VAL A 11 40.81 -26.77 -15.90
C VAL A 11 41.81 -26.99 -17.06
N SER A 12 42.64 -28.02 -16.94
CA SER A 12 43.57 -28.36 -18.05
C SER A 12 42.81 -28.82 -19.30
N PRO A 13 43.29 -28.48 -20.53
CA PRO A 13 42.61 -28.85 -21.80
C PRO A 13 42.35 -30.36 -21.95
N MET A 14 43.16 -31.19 -21.34
CA MET A 14 43.01 -32.66 -21.35
C MET A 14 41.81 -33.16 -20.54
N ARG A 15 41.32 -32.39 -19.56
CA ARG A 15 40.13 -32.75 -18.77
C ARG A 15 38.81 -32.45 -19.48
N VAL A 16 38.85 -31.52 -20.45
CA VAL A 16 37.68 -31.19 -21.28
C VAL A 16 37.36 -32.28 -22.30
N LEU A 17 38.39 -33.04 -22.70
CA LEU A 17 38.25 -34.16 -23.64
C LEU A 17 37.86 -35.50 -23.02
N LYS A 18 37.96 -35.63 -21.71
CA LYS A 18 37.41 -36.78 -20.95
C LYS A 18 36.09 -36.34 -20.35
N GLU A 19 34.97 -37.00 -20.67
CA GLU A 19 33.59 -36.78 -20.24
C GLU A 19 33.34 -36.81 -18.70
N ASP A 20 34.38 -36.82 -17.88
CA ASP A 20 34.29 -36.77 -16.43
C ASP A 20 34.34 -35.32 -15.87
N LEU A 21 33.51 -34.46 -16.43
CA LEU A 21 33.15 -33.21 -15.76
C LEU A 21 32.09 -33.51 -14.69
N SER A 22 32.52 -34.10 -13.57
CA SER A 22 31.74 -33.98 -12.34
C SER A 22 31.70 -32.49 -11.94
N PHE A 23 30.67 -31.81 -12.40
CA PHE A 23 30.36 -30.46 -11.91
C PHE A 23 30.08 -30.57 -10.40
N ASN A 24 31.11 -30.33 -9.64
CA ASN A 24 30.98 -30.25 -8.19
C ASN A 24 30.08 -29.03 -7.91
N TYR A 25 28.82 -29.31 -7.60
CA TYR A 25 27.80 -28.32 -7.25
C TYR A 25 28.40 -27.36 -6.23
N GLY A 26 28.33 -26.07 -6.52
CA GLY A 26 28.97 -24.93 -5.91
C GLY A 26 29.46 -25.10 -4.48
N SER A 27 30.64 -24.60 -4.22
CA SER A 27 31.22 -24.66 -2.88
C SER A 27 30.25 -24.05 -1.85
N ILE A 28 30.03 -24.72 -0.72
CA ILE A 28 29.21 -24.27 0.43
C ILE A 28 29.37 -22.75 0.69
N PRO A 29 30.57 -22.13 0.62
CA PRO A 29 30.75 -20.70 0.81
C PRO A 29 29.97 -19.83 -0.20
N VAL A 30 29.74 -20.29 -1.42
CA VAL A 30 28.97 -19.49 -2.41
C VAL A 30 27.48 -19.43 -2.03
N TYR A 31 26.91 -20.53 -1.55
CA TYR A 31 25.52 -20.54 -1.06
C TYR A 31 25.36 -19.71 0.22
N LEU A 32 26.32 -19.81 1.15
CA LEU A 32 26.31 -18.99 2.36
C LEU A 32 26.42 -17.49 2.02
N MET A 33 27.27 -17.13 1.06
CA MET A 33 27.40 -15.73 0.62
C MET A 33 26.10 -15.23 -0.02
N GLY A 34 25.38 -16.07 -0.80
CA GLY A 34 24.08 -15.73 -1.37
C GLY A 34 23.00 -15.53 -0.30
N LEU A 35 22.95 -16.43 0.68
CA LEU A 35 22.01 -16.33 1.81
C LEU A 35 22.29 -15.10 2.68
N THR A 36 23.56 -14.80 2.93
CA THR A 36 23.97 -13.61 3.71
C THR A 36 23.62 -12.32 2.96
N ALA A 37 23.87 -12.29 1.64
CA ALA A 37 23.48 -11.14 0.82
C ALA A 37 21.95 -10.94 0.78
N PHE A 38 21.19 -12.02 0.67
CA PHE A 38 19.72 -11.97 0.71
C PHE A 38 19.21 -11.46 2.06
N PHE A 39 19.75 -11.97 3.17
CA PHE A 39 19.40 -11.47 4.51
C PHE A 39 19.74 -9.99 4.68
N LEU A 40 20.91 -9.56 4.22
CA LEU A 40 21.36 -8.17 4.32
C LEU A 40 20.46 -7.24 3.50
N LEU A 41 20.05 -7.64 2.30
CA LEU A 41 19.07 -6.88 1.50
C LEU A 41 17.72 -6.77 2.20
N LEU A 42 17.21 -7.85 2.79
CA LEU A 42 15.99 -7.83 3.59
C LEU A 42 16.10 -6.86 4.77
N TYR A 43 17.22 -6.91 5.49
CA TYR A 43 17.44 -6.02 6.64
C TYR A 43 17.53 -4.55 6.23
N LEU A 44 18.24 -4.24 5.14
CA LEU A 44 18.33 -2.88 4.60
C LEU A 44 16.97 -2.33 4.15
N TYR A 45 16.11 -3.20 3.60
CA TYR A 45 14.78 -2.80 3.13
C TYR A 45 13.78 -2.60 4.27
N THR A 46 13.76 -3.53 5.25
CA THR A 46 12.77 -3.50 6.35
C THR A 46 13.17 -2.59 7.49
N ASN A 47 14.46 -2.31 7.63
CA ASN A 47 15.07 -1.60 8.77
C ASN A 47 14.67 -2.14 10.16
N GLN A 48 14.21 -3.40 10.23
CA GLN A 48 13.77 -4.09 11.44
C GLN A 48 14.32 -5.52 11.47
N LEU A 49 15.18 -5.81 12.47
CA LEU A 49 15.84 -7.11 12.58
C LEU A 49 14.84 -8.28 12.73
N THR A 50 13.85 -8.12 13.59
CA THR A 50 12.85 -9.15 13.88
C THR A 50 12.04 -9.52 12.63
N LEU A 51 11.57 -8.51 11.90
CA LEU A 51 10.80 -8.71 10.67
C LEU A 51 11.66 -9.38 9.59
N SER A 52 12.92 -8.94 9.44
CA SER A 52 13.87 -9.54 8.48
C SER A 52 14.12 -11.02 8.78
N LEU A 53 14.28 -11.40 10.05
CA LEU A 53 14.46 -12.80 10.46
C LEU A 53 13.22 -13.63 10.16
N ILE A 54 12.03 -13.13 10.48
CA ILE A 54 10.76 -13.84 10.21
C ILE A 54 10.60 -14.11 8.71
N ILE A 55 10.81 -13.08 7.86
CA ILE A 55 10.72 -13.22 6.41
C ILE A 55 11.79 -14.19 5.89
N PHE A 56 13.04 -14.05 6.34
CA PHE A 56 14.15 -14.89 5.90
C PHE A 56 13.90 -16.38 6.17
N PHE A 57 13.57 -16.73 7.41
CA PHE A 57 13.27 -18.11 7.76
C PHE A 57 11.95 -18.61 7.17
N GLY A 58 10.96 -17.73 7.02
CA GLY A 58 9.71 -18.02 6.33
C GLY A 58 9.92 -18.43 4.87
N VAL A 59 10.72 -17.66 4.13
CA VAL A 59 11.05 -17.96 2.72
C VAL A 59 11.85 -19.25 2.60
N ILE A 60 12.84 -19.47 3.47
CA ILE A 60 13.62 -20.73 3.48
C ILE A 60 12.73 -21.91 3.81
N GLY A 61 11.89 -21.81 4.84
CA GLY A 61 10.97 -22.87 5.25
C GLY A 61 9.96 -23.21 4.14
N PHE A 62 9.31 -22.20 3.56
CA PHE A 62 8.39 -22.37 2.44
C PHE A 62 9.05 -23.05 1.24
N SER A 63 10.25 -22.57 0.86
CA SER A 63 11.01 -23.14 -0.26
C SER A 63 11.42 -24.59 0.02
N SER A 64 11.86 -24.89 1.24
CA SER A 64 12.27 -26.24 1.64
C SER A 64 11.11 -27.23 1.60
N ILE A 65 9.94 -26.80 2.10
CA ILE A 65 8.71 -27.61 2.07
C ILE A 65 8.26 -27.85 0.62
N GLY A 66 8.24 -26.78 -0.21
CA GLY A 66 7.83 -26.87 -1.61
C GLY A 66 8.74 -27.79 -2.42
N ILE A 67 10.05 -27.59 -2.36
CA ILE A 67 11.04 -28.42 -3.05
C ILE A 67 10.99 -29.86 -2.53
N GLY A 68 10.89 -30.04 -1.21
CA GLY A 68 10.78 -31.37 -0.57
C GLY A 68 9.54 -32.13 -1.02
N SER A 69 8.40 -31.44 -1.12
CA SER A 69 7.15 -32.03 -1.62
C SER A 69 7.28 -32.53 -3.06
N ILE A 70 7.84 -31.69 -3.94
CA ILE A 70 8.08 -32.07 -5.35
C ILE A 70 9.06 -33.25 -5.44
N TYR A 71 10.13 -33.20 -4.64
CA TYR A 71 11.12 -34.27 -4.59
C TYR A 71 10.50 -35.63 -4.17
N LEU A 72 9.60 -35.60 -3.19
CA LEU A 72 8.86 -36.79 -2.75
C LEU A 72 7.88 -37.30 -3.81
N LEU A 73 7.16 -36.38 -4.47
CA LEU A 73 6.24 -36.72 -5.57
C LEU A 73 6.98 -37.36 -6.75
N LEU A 74 8.14 -36.86 -7.11
CA LEU A 74 8.99 -37.46 -8.14
C LEU A 74 9.56 -38.85 -7.69
N GLY A 75 9.73 -39.06 -6.38
CA GLY A 75 10.31 -40.32 -5.83
C GLY A 75 9.34 -41.46 -5.70
N ASN A 76 8.06 -41.22 -5.42
CA ASN A 76 7.14 -42.21 -4.84
C ASN A 76 6.35 -43.07 -5.84
N ARG A 77 6.40 -42.82 -7.14
CA ARG A 77 5.69 -43.69 -8.11
C ARG A 77 6.65 -44.69 -8.73
N LYS A 78 6.42 -45.96 -8.38
CA LYS A 78 6.91 -47.09 -9.18
C LYS A 78 6.17 -47.00 -10.53
N THR A 79 6.86 -46.53 -11.58
CA THR A 79 6.33 -46.69 -12.94
C THR A 79 6.18 -48.14 -13.20
N GLY A 80 4.93 -48.61 -13.37
CA GLY A 80 4.68 -50.02 -13.73
C GLY A 80 5.49 -50.39 -14.99
N LEU A 81 6.18 -51.53 -14.93
CA LEU A 81 6.84 -52.13 -16.07
C LEU A 81 5.78 -52.32 -17.16
N GLY A 82 5.78 -51.52 -18.21
CA GLY A 82 4.88 -51.68 -19.35
C GLY A 82 4.35 -50.43 -20.04
N ALA A 83 4.56 -49.24 -19.50
CA ALA A 83 4.11 -48.01 -20.17
C ALA A 83 5.17 -47.53 -21.20
N THR A 84 5.00 -47.93 -22.43
CA THR A 84 5.81 -47.51 -23.60
C THR A 84 5.22 -46.23 -24.20
N GLY A 85 5.45 -45.07 -23.58
CA GLY A 85 4.99 -43.79 -24.13
C GLY A 85 6.00 -42.65 -23.86
N SER A 86 6.05 -41.67 -24.76
CA SER A 86 6.92 -40.50 -24.64
C SER A 86 6.81 -39.80 -23.28
N PHE A 87 5.63 -39.85 -22.66
CA PHE A 87 5.37 -39.28 -21.34
C PHE A 87 6.10 -40.03 -20.21
N THR A 88 6.21 -41.35 -20.33
CA THR A 88 6.91 -42.19 -19.34
C THR A 88 8.42 -41.95 -19.40
N LEU A 89 8.95 -41.76 -20.61
CA LEU A 89 10.34 -41.41 -20.80
C LEU A 89 10.65 -40.03 -20.20
N ALA A 90 9.80 -39.02 -20.44
CA ALA A 90 9.95 -37.71 -19.87
C ALA A 90 9.96 -37.70 -18.32
N ILE A 91 9.05 -38.46 -17.70
CA ILE A 91 9.03 -38.60 -16.24
C ILE A 91 10.27 -39.35 -15.72
N SER A 92 10.76 -40.35 -16.45
CA SER A 92 11.97 -41.05 -16.06
C SER A 92 13.19 -40.18 -16.07
N GLU A 93 13.29 -39.28 -17.04
CA GLU A 93 14.38 -38.29 -17.14
C GLU A 93 14.29 -37.21 -16.04
N LEU A 94 13.08 -36.72 -15.72
CA LEU A 94 12.86 -35.86 -14.57
C LEU A 94 13.30 -36.48 -13.24
N ARG A 95 13.18 -37.79 -13.10
CA ARG A 95 13.61 -38.54 -11.92
C ARG A 95 15.11 -38.73 -11.83
N ARG A 96 15.82 -38.73 -12.95
CA ARG A 96 17.27 -38.94 -12.98
C ARG A 96 18.00 -37.82 -12.22
N ARG A 97 17.52 -36.57 -12.30
CA ARG A 97 18.06 -35.39 -11.61
C ARG A 97 17.05 -34.78 -10.65
N LYS A 98 16.46 -35.61 -9.75
CA LYS A 98 15.33 -35.24 -8.88
C LYS A 98 15.48 -33.91 -8.18
N LEU A 99 16.64 -33.63 -7.58
CA LEU A 99 16.84 -32.45 -6.77
C LEU A 99 16.90 -31.18 -7.65
N GLY A 100 17.63 -31.21 -8.77
CA GLY A 100 17.69 -30.10 -9.70
C GLY A 100 16.34 -29.80 -10.35
N ASN A 101 15.62 -30.86 -10.77
CA ASN A 101 14.30 -30.71 -11.38
C ASN A 101 13.24 -30.23 -10.34
N SER A 102 13.34 -30.66 -9.07
CA SER A 102 12.45 -30.13 -8.02
C SER A 102 12.64 -28.64 -7.80
N PHE A 103 13.87 -28.14 -7.81
CA PHE A 103 14.15 -26.69 -7.76
C PHE A 103 13.55 -25.95 -8.94
N GLN A 104 13.72 -26.47 -10.16
CA GLN A 104 13.18 -25.83 -11.37
C GLN A 104 11.64 -25.79 -11.34
N ILE A 105 11.00 -26.94 -11.06
CA ILE A 105 9.53 -27.01 -10.97
C ILE A 105 9.02 -26.04 -9.89
N PHE A 106 9.68 -25.99 -8.74
CA PHE A 106 9.30 -25.06 -7.67
C PHE A 106 9.44 -23.61 -8.12
N ALA A 107 10.57 -23.24 -8.75
CA ALA A 107 10.79 -21.89 -9.26
C ALA A 107 9.73 -21.46 -10.28
N PHE A 108 9.39 -22.34 -11.24
CA PHE A 108 8.30 -22.10 -12.19
C PHE A 108 6.95 -21.95 -11.49
N THR A 109 6.64 -22.84 -10.55
CA THR A 109 5.37 -22.78 -9.80
C THR A 109 5.25 -21.45 -9.07
N VAL A 110 6.30 -21.00 -8.38
CA VAL A 110 6.31 -19.74 -7.67
C VAL A 110 6.17 -18.56 -8.64
N ALA A 111 6.92 -18.56 -9.75
CA ALA A 111 6.85 -17.48 -10.75
C ALA A 111 5.45 -17.35 -11.36
N ILE A 112 4.85 -18.45 -11.78
CA ILE A 112 3.49 -18.47 -12.34
C ILE A 112 2.45 -18.06 -11.27
N SER A 113 2.57 -18.58 -10.05
CA SER A 113 1.65 -18.27 -8.95
C SER A 113 1.71 -16.77 -8.60
N LEU A 114 2.90 -16.19 -8.49
CA LEU A 114 3.07 -14.75 -8.25
C LEU A 114 2.48 -13.91 -9.39
N SER A 115 2.67 -14.32 -10.64
CA SER A 115 2.08 -13.63 -11.79
C SER A 115 0.55 -13.65 -11.74
N LEU A 116 -0.05 -14.81 -11.44
CA LEU A 116 -1.50 -14.94 -11.31
C LEU A 116 -2.06 -14.15 -10.13
N ILE A 117 -1.36 -14.17 -8.97
CA ILE A 117 -1.77 -13.40 -7.79
C ILE A 117 -1.70 -11.91 -8.10
N THR A 118 -0.61 -11.44 -8.71
CA THR A 118 -0.45 -10.02 -9.08
C THR A 118 -1.53 -9.57 -10.06
N PHE A 119 -1.81 -10.39 -11.07
CA PHE A 119 -2.87 -10.11 -12.04
C PHE A 119 -4.26 -10.08 -11.35
N SER A 120 -4.57 -11.09 -10.54
CA SER A 120 -5.85 -11.17 -9.82
C SER A 120 -6.02 -10.01 -8.83
N ALA A 121 -4.98 -9.68 -8.06
CA ALA A 121 -5.01 -8.56 -7.13
C ALA A 121 -5.22 -7.23 -7.86
N SER A 122 -4.53 -7.01 -8.99
CA SER A 122 -4.70 -5.80 -9.81
C SER A 122 -6.15 -5.66 -10.31
N GLN A 123 -6.74 -6.74 -10.84
CA GLN A 123 -8.13 -6.71 -11.32
C GLN A 123 -9.14 -6.50 -10.19
N ASN A 124 -8.95 -7.18 -9.06
CA ASN A 124 -9.88 -7.07 -7.92
C ASN A 124 -9.81 -5.69 -7.26
N LEU A 125 -8.63 -5.12 -7.08
CA LEU A 125 -8.48 -3.76 -6.53
C LEU A 125 -9.16 -2.73 -7.41
N LEU A 126 -8.96 -2.80 -8.72
CA LEU A 126 -9.58 -1.87 -9.67
C LEU A 126 -11.10 -2.05 -9.73
N GLY A 127 -11.58 -3.30 -9.68
CA GLY A 127 -13.01 -3.60 -9.73
C GLY A 127 -13.73 -3.19 -8.45
N SER A 128 -13.17 -3.46 -7.28
CA SER A 128 -13.81 -3.13 -6.00
C SER A 128 -13.95 -1.61 -5.81
N TRP A 129 -12.97 -0.82 -6.23
CA TRP A 129 -13.07 0.63 -6.15
C TRP A 129 -14.19 1.21 -7.04
N GLN A 130 -14.37 0.66 -8.23
CA GLN A 130 -15.45 1.13 -9.14
C GLN A 130 -16.86 0.80 -8.64
N THR A 131 -17.04 -0.32 -7.94
CA THR A 131 -18.35 -0.75 -7.45
C THR A 131 -18.70 -0.22 -6.06
N SER A 132 -17.71 0.26 -5.30
CA SER A 132 -17.91 0.77 -3.94
C SER A 132 -18.37 2.23 -3.89
N ILE A 133 -18.30 2.97 -5.01
CA ILE A 133 -18.69 4.38 -5.09
C ILE A 133 -20.15 4.46 -5.49
N PRO A 134 -21.06 4.97 -4.62
CA PRO A 134 -22.44 5.26 -5.03
C PRO A 134 -22.47 6.26 -6.21
N GLU A 135 -23.44 6.12 -7.10
CA GLU A 135 -23.56 6.96 -8.32
C GLU A 135 -23.69 8.45 -8.01
N ASP A 136 -24.25 8.80 -6.86
CA ASP A 136 -24.43 10.19 -6.40
C ASP A 136 -23.33 10.69 -5.46
N SER A 137 -22.26 9.93 -5.28
CA SER A 137 -21.14 10.38 -4.44
C SER A 137 -20.43 11.58 -5.05
N PRO A 138 -19.91 12.51 -4.22
CA PRO A 138 -19.11 13.60 -4.73
C PRO A 138 -17.96 13.09 -5.62
N ASN A 139 -17.82 13.66 -6.80
CA ASN A 139 -16.77 13.31 -7.75
C ASN A 139 -15.72 14.43 -7.93
N ASN A 140 -15.91 15.54 -7.22
CA ASN A 140 -14.97 16.66 -7.21
C ASN A 140 -14.75 17.18 -5.79
N PHE A 141 -13.51 17.58 -5.50
CA PHE A 141 -13.12 18.33 -4.32
C PHE A 141 -12.72 19.74 -4.68
N ALA A 142 -13.15 20.73 -3.90
CA ALA A 142 -12.63 22.07 -3.94
C ALA A 142 -11.93 22.40 -2.61
N ILE A 143 -10.70 22.85 -2.70
CA ILE A 143 -9.88 23.27 -1.56
C ILE A 143 -9.40 24.71 -1.75
N ASN A 144 -8.85 25.30 -0.68
CA ASN A 144 -8.37 26.67 -0.66
C ASN A 144 -9.47 27.71 -0.97
N ILE A 145 -10.71 27.42 -0.63
CA ILE A 145 -11.81 28.37 -0.75
C ILE A 145 -11.62 29.41 0.33
N THR A 146 -11.43 30.67 -0.06
CA THR A 146 -11.28 31.79 0.89
C THR A 146 -12.62 32.12 1.56
N PRO A 147 -12.62 32.77 2.73
CA PRO A 147 -13.86 33.27 3.35
C PRO A 147 -14.68 34.17 2.41
N ASP A 148 -14.02 35.00 1.59
CA ASP A 148 -14.66 35.91 0.65
C ASP A 148 -15.31 35.17 -0.54
N ASP A 149 -14.73 34.06 -0.97
CA ASP A 149 -15.24 33.24 -2.08
C ASP A 149 -16.33 32.25 -1.65
N LYS A 150 -16.44 31.95 -0.37
CA LYS A 150 -17.34 30.91 0.15
C LYS A 150 -18.79 31.12 -0.26
N GLU A 151 -19.34 32.31 -0.01
CA GLU A 151 -20.75 32.62 -0.28
C GLU A 151 -21.04 32.62 -1.79
N ASN A 152 -20.12 33.20 -2.58
CA ASN A 152 -20.22 33.24 -4.02
C ASN A 152 -20.16 31.84 -4.63
N MET A 153 -19.24 31.00 -4.16
CA MET A 153 -19.13 29.62 -4.61
C MET A 153 -20.35 28.79 -4.23
N GLN A 154 -20.88 28.99 -3.04
CA GLN A 154 -22.11 28.33 -2.59
C GLN A 154 -23.30 28.68 -3.49
N SER A 155 -23.41 29.97 -3.89
CA SER A 155 -24.42 30.44 -4.82
C SER A 155 -24.22 29.86 -6.21
N PHE A 156 -22.99 29.84 -6.72
CA PHE A 156 -22.66 29.22 -8.01
C PHE A 156 -23.08 27.74 -8.08
N LEU A 157 -22.72 26.95 -7.06
CA LEU A 157 -23.09 25.53 -7.01
C LEU A 157 -24.63 25.34 -7.00
N LYS A 158 -25.32 26.17 -6.20
CA LYS A 158 -26.78 26.12 -6.08
C LYS A 158 -27.49 26.52 -7.38
N GLU A 159 -27.04 27.57 -8.06
CA GLU A 159 -27.61 28.03 -9.33
C GLU A 159 -27.45 27.00 -10.45
N ASN A 160 -26.37 26.23 -10.42
CA ASN A 160 -26.12 25.14 -11.37
C ASN A 160 -26.72 23.78 -10.95
N ALA A 161 -27.52 23.76 -9.87
CA ALA A 161 -28.14 22.57 -9.30
C ALA A 161 -27.10 21.45 -8.97
N ILE A 162 -25.94 21.87 -8.44
CA ILE A 162 -24.88 20.97 -7.99
C ILE A 162 -25.03 20.74 -6.48
N THR A 163 -25.18 19.48 -6.08
CA THR A 163 -25.19 19.09 -4.67
C THR A 163 -23.79 19.08 -4.11
N SER A 164 -23.58 19.75 -2.99
CA SER A 164 -22.29 19.82 -2.29
C SER A 164 -22.42 19.40 -0.84
N THR A 165 -21.35 18.89 -0.28
CA THR A 165 -21.19 18.76 1.18
C THR A 165 -21.14 20.12 1.85
N PRO A 166 -21.29 20.23 3.16
CA PRO A 166 -21.01 21.48 3.88
C PRO A 166 -19.61 22.01 3.58
N PHE A 167 -19.46 23.33 3.67
CA PHE A 167 -18.17 23.98 3.55
C PHE A 167 -17.47 23.92 4.91
N TYR A 168 -16.50 23.03 5.02
CA TYR A 168 -15.74 22.80 6.25
C TYR A 168 -14.59 23.80 6.36
N PRO A 169 -14.48 24.57 7.46
CA PRO A 169 -13.30 25.39 7.72
C PRO A 169 -12.11 24.47 7.98
N VAL A 170 -10.96 24.79 7.40
CA VAL A 170 -9.75 23.96 7.50
C VAL A 170 -8.54 24.85 7.75
N THR A 171 -7.71 24.40 8.68
CA THR A 171 -6.39 24.99 8.92
C THR A 171 -5.38 23.90 9.25
N ASN A 172 -4.10 24.20 9.01
CA ASN A 172 -3.00 23.32 9.41
C ASN A 172 -2.63 23.58 10.87
N ALA A 173 -2.51 22.50 11.65
CA ALA A 173 -2.15 22.58 13.05
C ALA A 173 -1.21 21.45 13.46
N THR A 174 -0.40 21.68 14.48
CA THR A 174 0.32 20.65 15.22
C THR A 174 -0.40 20.38 16.54
N ILE A 175 -0.37 19.12 16.98
CA ILE A 175 -0.97 18.69 18.25
C ILE A 175 0.15 18.27 19.17
N HIS A 176 0.05 18.72 20.41
CA HIS A 176 1.02 18.38 21.46
C HIS A 176 0.27 17.77 22.64
N LYS A 177 0.73 16.60 23.11
CA LYS A 177 0.22 16.00 24.34
C LYS A 177 0.93 16.61 25.53
N LYS A 178 0.16 17.05 26.51
CA LYS A 178 0.71 17.62 27.74
C LYS A 178 1.28 16.48 28.60
N GLY A 179 2.60 16.37 28.64
CA GLY A 179 3.30 15.33 29.41
C GLY A 179 3.19 15.57 30.92
N LYS A 180 3.24 14.48 31.72
CA LYS A 180 3.26 14.57 33.20
C LYS A 180 4.54 15.20 33.77
N ASP A 181 5.61 15.26 32.97
CA ASP A 181 6.97 15.72 33.36
C ASP A 181 7.45 16.95 32.58
N SER A 182 6.61 17.93 32.33
CA SER A 182 6.98 19.22 31.70
C SER A 182 7.63 19.11 30.30
N SER A 183 7.71 17.94 29.69
CA SER A 183 8.06 17.77 28.29
C SER A 183 6.76 17.61 27.51
N ASP A 184 6.43 18.63 26.72
CA ASP A 184 5.32 18.57 25.78
C ASP A 184 5.78 17.61 24.66
N ASP A 185 5.20 16.38 24.61
CA ASP A 185 5.48 15.44 23.54
C ASP A 185 4.77 15.92 22.26
N GLU A 186 5.55 16.40 21.32
CA GLU A 186 5.06 16.78 20.01
C GLU A 186 4.60 15.53 19.25
N ILE A 187 3.36 15.55 18.80
CA ILE A 187 2.89 14.60 17.79
C ILE A 187 3.46 15.09 16.47
N ASP A 188 4.61 14.56 16.07
CA ASP A 188 5.46 14.98 14.93
C ASP A 188 4.73 14.86 13.59
N ARG A 189 3.60 15.56 13.45
CA ARG A 189 2.82 15.67 12.21
C ARG A 189 1.92 16.91 12.21
N ASN A 190 1.92 17.61 11.08
CA ASN A 190 0.90 18.61 10.78
C ASN A 190 -0.41 17.91 10.40
N PHE A 191 -1.51 18.32 11.01
CA PHE A 191 -2.85 17.86 10.71
C PHE A 191 -3.66 18.98 10.05
N ASN A 192 -4.46 18.62 9.07
CA ASN A 192 -5.57 19.45 8.66
C ASN A 192 -6.68 19.24 9.68
N ILE A 193 -6.99 20.25 10.45
CA ILE A 193 -8.07 20.25 11.44
C ILE A 193 -9.25 21.05 10.93
N THR A 194 -10.43 20.65 11.39
CA THR A 194 -11.68 21.38 11.17
C THR A 194 -12.39 21.63 12.49
N TRP A 195 -13.40 22.50 12.46
CA TRP A 195 -14.31 22.68 13.60
C TRP A 195 -15.74 22.79 13.10
N ILE A 196 -16.58 21.93 13.62
CA ILE A 196 -17.96 21.77 13.22
C ILE A 196 -18.84 21.45 14.43
N LYS A 197 -20.13 21.81 14.34
CA LYS A 197 -21.10 21.55 15.40
C LYS A 197 -21.66 20.12 15.32
N ASP A 198 -22.01 19.70 14.13
CA ASP A 198 -22.69 18.43 13.88
C ASP A 198 -21.70 17.33 13.54
N LEU A 199 -21.96 16.10 14.01
CA LEU A 199 -21.16 14.94 13.66
C LEU A 199 -21.29 14.67 12.15
N PRO A 200 -20.18 14.49 11.40
CA PRO A 200 -20.27 14.11 9.99
C PRO A 200 -20.99 12.76 9.83
N GLU A 201 -21.86 12.65 8.83
CA GLU A 201 -22.76 11.51 8.61
C GLU A 201 -22.08 10.13 8.58
N GLN A 202 -20.80 10.10 8.28
CA GLN A 202 -20.06 8.85 8.10
C GLN A 202 -18.97 8.65 9.16
N ASN A 203 -19.20 9.27 10.33
CA ASN A 203 -18.36 9.12 11.48
C ASN A 203 -19.20 8.56 12.64
N ASP A 204 -18.72 7.51 13.27
CA ASP A 204 -19.36 6.89 14.45
C ASP A 204 -18.51 7.11 15.69
N ILE A 205 -19.13 7.50 16.79
CA ILE A 205 -18.44 7.67 18.08
C ILE A 205 -18.13 6.28 18.65
N LEU A 206 -16.83 6.00 18.79
CA LEU A 206 -16.35 4.76 19.40
C LEU A 206 -16.28 4.87 20.91
N SER A 207 -15.90 6.04 21.43
CA SER A 207 -15.70 6.27 22.87
C SER A 207 -15.84 7.76 23.16
N GLY A 208 -16.37 8.10 24.35
CA GLY A 208 -16.70 9.46 24.72
C GLY A 208 -18.05 9.92 24.17
N GLU A 209 -18.26 11.21 24.14
CA GLU A 209 -19.49 11.84 23.66
C GLU A 209 -19.16 12.94 22.66
N TRP A 210 -20.07 13.16 21.69
CA TRP A 210 -19.94 14.28 20.78
C TRP A 210 -20.11 15.60 21.53
N PHE A 211 -19.75 16.69 20.90
CA PHE A 211 -19.80 18.02 21.49
C PHE A 211 -21.19 18.39 21.97
N ASP A 212 -21.28 18.86 23.22
CA ASP A 212 -22.48 19.47 23.78
C ASP A 212 -22.34 21.00 23.75
N GLU A 213 -23.45 21.74 23.67
CA GLU A 213 -23.47 23.20 23.51
C GLU A 213 -22.76 23.97 24.63
N GLY A 214 -22.44 23.31 25.74
CA GLY A 214 -21.74 23.90 26.90
C GLY A 214 -20.23 23.65 26.97
N LEU A 215 -19.66 22.77 26.14
CA LEU A 215 -18.27 22.37 26.22
C LEU A 215 -17.45 23.02 25.09
N ASN A 216 -16.62 23.99 25.46
CA ASN A 216 -16.01 24.91 24.48
C ASN A 216 -14.65 24.46 23.94
N ASN A 217 -13.94 23.51 24.58
CA ASN A 217 -12.53 23.23 24.25
C ASN A 217 -12.24 21.73 23.97
N GLY A 218 -13.26 20.88 23.88
CA GLY A 218 -13.06 19.47 23.54
C GLY A 218 -12.70 19.27 22.06
N ILE A 219 -11.95 18.22 21.78
CA ILE A 219 -11.72 17.74 20.41
C ILE A 219 -12.11 16.28 20.25
N SER A 220 -12.50 15.94 19.06
CA SER A 220 -12.73 14.56 18.62
C SER A 220 -11.59 14.13 17.70
N VAL A 221 -11.00 12.96 17.96
CA VAL A 221 -9.93 12.39 17.15
C VAL A 221 -10.38 11.08 16.49
N SER A 222 -9.79 10.75 15.35
CA SER A 222 -10.02 9.42 14.75
C SER A 222 -9.34 8.34 15.58
N ASP A 223 -9.87 7.13 15.52
CA ASP A 223 -9.32 5.93 16.16
C ASP A 223 -7.89 5.63 15.70
N ASP A 224 -7.59 5.78 14.40
CA ASP A 224 -6.24 5.64 13.84
C ASP A 224 -5.21 6.54 14.56
N ILE A 225 -5.58 7.80 14.81
CA ILE A 225 -4.70 8.76 15.48
C ILE A 225 -4.64 8.46 16.97
N ALA A 226 -5.77 8.11 17.59
CA ALA A 226 -5.82 7.74 19.00
C ALA A 226 -4.93 6.53 19.31
N GLU A 227 -4.99 5.49 18.48
CA GLU A 227 -4.16 4.29 18.62
C GLU A 227 -2.67 4.59 18.37
N ARG A 228 -2.34 5.29 17.28
CA ARG A 228 -0.96 5.59 16.88
C ARG A 228 -0.22 6.41 17.94
N TYR A 229 -0.86 7.41 18.53
CA TYR A 229 -0.25 8.31 19.50
C TYR A 229 -0.67 8.02 20.95
N LYS A 230 -1.37 6.89 21.19
CA LYS A 230 -1.82 6.44 22.52
C LYS A 230 -2.59 7.53 23.26
N LEU A 231 -3.53 8.15 22.54
CA LEU A 231 -4.42 9.16 23.09
C LEU A 231 -5.63 8.49 23.73
N SER A 232 -6.04 9.02 24.88
CA SER A 232 -7.20 8.54 25.64
C SER A 232 -8.14 9.70 25.95
N ILE A 233 -9.41 9.38 26.18
CA ILE A 233 -10.40 10.39 26.60
C ILE A 233 -9.92 11.06 27.87
N GLY A 234 -10.05 12.40 27.90
CA GLY A 234 -9.61 13.25 29.00
C GLY A 234 -8.12 13.64 28.97
N ASP A 235 -7.33 13.10 28.03
CA ASP A 235 -5.95 13.56 27.88
C ASP A 235 -5.93 15.06 27.54
N GLU A 236 -5.15 15.82 28.31
CA GLU A 236 -4.90 17.23 28.03
C GLU A 236 -3.94 17.36 26.86
N ILE A 237 -4.32 18.19 25.89
CA ILE A 237 -3.52 18.51 24.71
C ILE A 237 -3.55 20.00 24.46
N PHE A 238 -2.65 20.47 23.62
CA PHE A 238 -2.84 21.78 22.99
C PHE A 238 -2.61 21.68 21.48
N ILE A 239 -3.35 22.52 20.77
CA ILE A 239 -3.30 22.63 19.32
C ILE A 239 -2.58 23.93 19.00
N LYS A 240 -1.55 23.86 18.16
CA LYS A 240 -0.83 25.06 17.70
C LYS A 240 -1.17 25.32 16.25
N VAL A 241 -1.71 26.51 15.98
CA VAL A 241 -2.02 27.02 14.63
C VAL A 241 -1.19 28.27 14.41
N GLY A 242 -0.12 28.17 13.63
CA GLY A 242 0.85 29.27 13.51
C GLY A 242 1.45 29.62 14.87
N GLU A 243 1.21 30.86 15.34
CA GLU A 243 1.66 31.33 16.66
C GLU A 243 0.60 31.15 17.74
N GLU A 244 -0.62 30.80 17.39
CA GLU A 244 -1.71 30.65 18.34
C GLU A 244 -1.73 29.27 18.98
N ARG A 245 -2.00 29.24 20.29
CA ARG A 245 -2.12 28.04 21.10
C ARG A 245 -3.53 27.90 21.65
N ILE A 246 -4.15 26.77 21.40
CA ILE A 246 -5.49 26.41 21.90
C ILE A 246 -5.34 25.23 22.84
N ASP A 247 -5.54 25.45 24.14
CA ASP A 247 -5.57 24.38 25.13
C ASP A 247 -6.88 23.59 25.01
N SER A 248 -6.79 22.30 24.91
CA SER A 248 -7.89 21.38 24.60
C SER A 248 -7.73 20.05 25.35
N TYR A 249 -8.71 19.20 25.22
CA TYR A 249 -8.66 17.83 25.73
C TYR A 249 -9.38 16.86 24.76
N ILE A 250 -9.03 15.59 24.81
CA ILE A 250 -9.69 14.56 24.01
C ILE A 250 -11.07 14.27 24.60
N GLN A 251 -12.12 14.70 23.91
CA GLN A 251 -13.51 14.48 24.34
C GLN A 251 -14.09 13.20 23.78
N SER A 252 -13.79 12.88 22.52
CA SER A 252 -14.27 11.65 21.90
C SER A 252 -13.26 11.05 20.92
N ILE A 253 -13.38 9.75 20.73
CA ILE A 253 -12.67 8.98 19.71
C ILE A 253 -13.75 8.43 18.77
N ARG A 254 -13.54 8.60 17.45
CA ARG A 254 -14.50 8.19 16.42
C ARG A 254 -13.84 7.35 15.33
N THR A 255 -14.60 6.43 14.76
CA THR A 255 -14.26 5.81 13.48
C THR A 255 -14.62 6.75 12.34
N VAL A 256 -13.79 6.75 11.31
CA VAL A 256 -13.96 7.58 10.11
C VAL A 256 -14.01 6.68 8.89
N ASN A 257 -15.10 6.76 8.13
CA ASN A 257 -15.16 6.09 6.85
C ASN A 257 -14.49 6.96 5.77
N TRP A 258 -13.32 6.55 5.31
CA TRP A 258 -12.55 7.26 4.28
C TRP A 258 -12.98 6.96 2.85
N ASP A 259 -13.88 5.98 2.63
CA ASP A 259 -14.23 5.47 1.29
C ASP A 259 -15.36 6.27 0.61
N ASN A 260 -15.84 7.35 1.21
CA ASN A 260 -17.05 8.05 0.79
C ASN A 260 -16.83 9.32 -0.05
N PHE A 261 -15.60 9.67 -0.37
CA PHE A 261 -15.23 10.90 -1.10
C PHE A 261 -15.84 12.21 -0.54
N SER A 262 -16.19 12.21 0.74
CA SER A 262 -16.54 13.43 1.48
C SER A 262 -15.33 13.94 2.25
N PRO A 263 -15.23 15.25 2.52
CA PRO A 263 -14.16 15.77 3.36
C PRO A 263 -14.21 15.15 4.75
N ASN A 264 -13.17 14.39 5.11
CA ASN A 264 -12.99 13.79 6.41
C ASN A 264 -11.72 14.32 7.09
N PHE A 265 -11.71 14.32 8.41
CA PHE A 265 -10.64 14.91 9.20
C PHE A 265 -10.23 13.98 10.33
N PHE A 266 -8.93 13.91 10.60
CA PHE A 266 -8.41 13.16 11.74
C PHE A 266 -8.79 13.80 13.07
N VAL A 267 -8.87 15.13 13.08
CA VAL A 267 -9.14 15.93 14.28
C VAL A 267 -10.23 16.94 13.98
N ILE A 268 -11.24 16.96 14.82
CA ILE A 268 -12.36 17.91 14.76
C ILE A 268 -12.46 18.63 16.09
N GLY A 269 -12.53 19.95 16.06
CA GLY A 269 -12.74 20.80 17.22
C GLY A 269 -14.17 21.34 17.30
N TYR A 270 -14.50 21.96 18.41
CA TYR A 270 -15.76 22.68 18.56
C TYR A 270 -15.62 24.13 18.06
N PRO A 271 -16.58 24.69 17.32
CA PRO A 271 -16.43 26.00 16.67
C PRO A 271 -16.06 27.16 17.59
N SER A 272 -16.51 27.14 18.87
CA SER A 272 -16.21 28.25 19.78
C SER A 272 -14.73 28.38 20.16
N ALA A 273 -13.98 27.26 20.14
CA ALA A 273 -12.54 27.26 20.43
C ALA A 273 -11.68 27.82 19.30
N PHE A 274 -12.23 27.93 18.08
CA PHE A 274 -11.51 28.30 16.87
C PHE A 274 -12.03 29.58 16.21
N LYS A 275 -12.78 30.42 16.95
CA LYS A 275 -13.44 31.62 16.38
C LYS A 275 -12.48 32.60 15.73
N ASP A 276 -11.31 32.75 16.33
CA ASP A 276 -10.31 33.75 15.92
C ASP A 276 -9.27 33.17 14.95
N ILE A 277 -9.41 31.89 14.60
CA ILE A 277 -8.49 31.19 13.71
C ILE A 277 -8.86 31.49 12.25
N SER A 278 -7.90 31.99 11.50
CA SER A 278 -8.03 32.14 10.06
C SER A 278 -8.05 30.76 9.36
N SER A 279 -9.00 30.55 8.48
CA SER A 279 -9.18 29.27 7.77
C SER A 279 -9.58 29.48 6.33
N ASN A 280 -9.18 28.54 5.50
CA ASN A 280 -9.81 28.32 4.20
C ASN A 280 -10.93 27.30 4.38
N PHE A 281 -11.71 27.10 3.32
CA PHE A 281 -12.76 26.10 3.32
C PHE A 281 -12.46 24.99 2.31
N ILE A 282 -12.99 23.80 2.61
CA ILE A 282 -13.02 22.63 1.73
C ILE A 282 -14.46 22.13 1.62
N THR A 283 -14.82 21.71 0.43
CA THR A 283 -16.09 21.03 0.16
C THR A 283 -15.89 19.97 -0.92
N SER A 284 -16.78 19.02 -0.99
CA SER A 284 -16.90 18.13 -2.15
C SER A 284 -18.28 18.26 -2.78
N PHE A 285 -18.37 17.98 -4.06
CA PHE A 285 -19.62 18.11 -4.81
C PHE A 285 -19.65 17.15 -5.99
N TYR A 286 -20.86 16.90 -6.47
CA TYR A 286 -21.09 16.02 -7.62
C TYR A 286 -21.38 16.84 -8.87
N ILE A 287 -20.55 16.70 -9.90
CA ILE A 287 -20.81 17.24 -11.25
C ILE A 287 -21.16 16.07 -12.17
N PRO A 288 -22.37 16.05 -12.76
CA PRO A 288 -22.72 15.06 -13.77
C PRO A 288 -21.80 15.13 -15.00
N SER A 289 -21.61 13.99 -15.68
CA SER A 289 -20.68 13.86 -16.80
C SER A 289 -21.01 14.80 -17.99
N ASP A 290 -22.27 15.16 -18.18
CA ASP A 290 -22.74 16.11 -19.19
C ASP A 290 -22.44 17.58 -18.86
N LYS A 291 -22.08 17.87 -17.61
CA LYS A 291 -21.80 19.21 -17.09
C LYS A 291 -20.36 19.41 -16.64
N GLN A 292 -19.41 18.56 -17.04
CA GLN A 292 -18.00 18.66 -16.61
C GLN A 292 -17.35 20.02 -16.92
N PHE A 293 -17.84 20.76 -17.90
CA PHE A 293 -17.38 22.13 -18.19
C PHE A 293 -17.55 23.07 -16.99
N LEU A 294 -18.49 22.81 -16.08
CA LEU A 294 -18.71 23.64 -14.89
C LEU A 294 -17.51 23.62 -13.93
N ALA A 295 -16.72 22.52 -13.89
CA ALA A 295 -15.49 22.49 -13.11
C ALA A 295 -14.44 23.51 -13.65
N ALA A 296 -14.35 23.63 -14.98
CA ALA A 296 -13.45 24.60 -15.60
C ALA A 296 -13.96 26.05 -15.40
N ASP A 297 -15.28 26.26 -15.47
CA ASP A 297 -15.88 27.58 -15.23
C ASP A 297 -15.67 28.01 -13.78
N LEU A 298 -15.85 27.09 -12.82
CA LEU A 298 -15.59 27.31 -11.41
C LEU A 298 -14.13 27.74 -11.15
N MET A 299 -13.16 27.03 -11.76
CA MET A 299 -11.73 27.40 -11.65
C MET A 299 -11.39 28.75 -12.32
N ARG A 300 -12.14 29.18 -13.33
CA ARG A 300 -11.95 30.49 -13.96
C ARG A 300 -12.50 31.63 -13.10
N GLU A 301 -13.64 31.38 -12.46
CA GLU A 301 -14.32 32.36 -11.61
C GLU A 301 -13.60 32.52 -10.27
N PHE A 302 -13.23 31.40 -9.65
CA PHE A 302 -12.57 31.37 -8.34
C PHE A 302 -11.09 30.96 -8.47
N ARG A 303 -10.23 31.93 -8.76
CA ARG A 303 -8.81 31.65 -9.07
C ARG A 303 -7.97 31.12 -7.91
N THR A 304 -8.41 31.33 -6.68
CA THR A 304 -7.77 30.82 -5.46
C THR A 304 -8.15 29.38 -5.15
N VAL A 305 -9.28 28.94 -5.70
CA VAL A 305 -9.84 27.60 -5.45
C VAL A 305 -9.17 26.58 -6.36
N SER A 306 -8.71 25.49 -5.75
CA SER A 306 -8.18 24.34 -6.48
C SER A 306 -9.27 23.26 -6.52
N VAL A 307 -9.68 22.87 -7.72
CA VAL A 307 -10.66 21.78 -7.92
C VAL A 307 -9.93 20.53 -8.39
N PHE A 308 -10.22 19.41 -7.74
CA PHE A 308 -9.67 18.09 -8.06
C PHE A 308 -10.79 17.14 -8.45
N SER A 309 -10.69 16.55 -9.62
CA SER A 309 -11.58 15.45 -10.03
C SER A 309 -11.11 14.16 -9.40
N ILE A 310 -12.00 13.48 -8.69
CA ILE A 310 -11.74 12.14 -8.12
C ILE A 310 -11.54 11.13 -9.24
N GLU A 311 -12.28 11.27 -10.33
CA GLU A 311 -12.17 10.39 -11.49
C GLU A 311 -10.77 10.44 -12.11
N GLU A 312 -10.21 11.64 -12.29
CA GLU A 312 -8.83 11.81 -12.78
C GLU A 312 -7.80 11.22 -11.83
N LEU A 313 -7.98 11.38 -10.51
CA LEU A 313 -7.09 10.79 -9.51
C LEU A 313 -7.16 9.25 -9.54
N ILE A 314 -8.36 8.69 -9.65
CA ILE A 314 -8.55 7.23 -9.78
C ILE A 314 -7.90 6.72 -11.07
N GLU A 315 -8.03 7.44 -12.18
CA GLU A 315 -7.40 7.07 -13.45
C GLU A 315 -5.86 7.07 -13.35
N GLN A 316 -5.27 8.09 -12.72
CA GLN A 316 -3.83 8.14 -12.46
C GLN A 316 -3.37 6.95 -11.59
N VAL A 317 -4.11 6.62 -10.53
CA VAL A 317 -3.80 5.47 -9.67
C VAL A 317 -3.90 4.17 -10.45
N LYS A 318 -4.92 4.00 -11.30
CA LYS A 318 -5.06 2.84 -12.20
C LYS A 318 -3.86 2.71 -13.14
N GLU A 319 -3.42 3.80 -13.72
CA GLU A 319 -2.26 3.81 -14.62
C GLU A 319 -0.99 3.37 -13.88
N ILE A 320 -0.74 3.90 -12.67
CA ILE A 320 0.40 3.52 -11.83
C ILE A 320 0.34 2.03 -11.47
N ILE A 321 -0.82 1.54 -11.01
CA ILE A 321 -1.01 0.11 -10.70
C ILE A 321 -0.77 -0.75 -11.95
N GLY A 322 -1.26 -0.31 -13.11
CA GLY A 322 -1.03 -0.96 -14.39
C GLY A 322 0.45 -1.06 -14.75
N GLN A 323 1.19 0.04 -14.64
CA GLN A 323 2.63 0.09 -14.90
C GLN A 323 3.42 -0.82 -13.96
N VAL A 324 3.11 -0.79 -12.65
CA VAL A 324 3.75 -1.68 -11.66
C VAL A 324 3.46 -3.14 -11.96
N THR A 325 2.20 -3.47 -12.27
CA THR A 325 1.80 -4.84 -12.64
C THR A 325 2.52 -5.32 -13.90
N GLN A 326 2.63 -4.46 -14.92
CA GLN A 326 3.35 -4.78 -16.15
C GLN A 326 4.85 -5.01 -15.90
N ALA A 327 5.48 -4.17 -15.07
CA ALA A 327 6.88 -4.33 -14.68
C ALA A 327 7.12 -5.66 -13.94
N LEU A 328 6.27 -5.98 -12.96
CA LEU A 328 6.35 -7.25 -12.23
C LEU A 328 6.15 -8.46 -13.16
N ASN A 329 5.16 -8.43 -14.04
CA ASN A 329 4.92 -9.49 -15.00
C ASN A 329 6.08 -9.66 -15.98
N SER A 330 6.74 -8.58 -16.39
CA SER A 330 7.92 -8.64 -17.24
C SER A 330 9.10 -9.32 -16.55
N ILE A 331 9.34 -9.01 -15.27
CA ILE A 331 10.37 -9.66 -14.45
C ILE A 331 10.05 -11.16 -14.27
N LEU A 332 8.80 -11.50 -13.97
CA LEU A 332 8.36 -12.88 -13.82
C LEU A 332 8.46 -13.69 -15.12
N LEU A 333 8.19 -13.05 -16.26
CA LEU A 333 8.37 -13.65 -17.58
C LEU A 333 9.84 -13.91 -17.86
N LEU A 334 10.73 -12.95 -17.61
CA LEU A 334 12.17 -13.12 -17.78
C LEU A 334 12.74 -14.22 -16.88
N THR A 335 12.29 -14.29 -15.62
CA THR A 335 12.69 -15.38 -14.70
C THR A 335 12.20 -16.73 -15.17
N SER A 336 10.97 -16.82 -15.69
CA SER A 336 10.39 -18.04 -16.25
C SER A 336 11.15 -18.50 -17.49
N LEU A 337 11.47 -17.58 -18.41
CA LEU A 337 12.29 -17.89 -19.59
C LEU A 337 13.69 -18.37 -19.18
N SER A 338 14.33 -17.71 -18.22
CA SER A 338 15.65 -18.12 -17.72
C SER A 338 15.61 -19.54 -17.12
N ALA A 339 14.56 -19.85 -16.35
CA ALA A 339 14.38 -21.18 -15.80
C ALA A 339 14.12 -22.23 -16.91
N LEU A 340 13.38 -21.85 -17.97
CA LEU A 340 13.14 -22.72 -19.14
C LEU A 340 14.43 -23.01 -19.90
N PHE A 341 15.30 -22.00 -20.12
CA PHE A 341 16.62 -22.21 -20.71
C PHE A 341 17.51 -23.13 -19.88
N LEU A 342 17.49 -22.97 -18.55
CA LEU A 342 18.19 -23.87 -17.63
C LEU A 342 17.65 -25.31 -17.72
N ALA A 343 16.33 -25.49 -17.80
CA ALA A 343 15.71 -26.80 -17.97
C ALA A 343 16.12 -27.45 -19.30
N PHE A 344 16.13 -26.68 -20.39
CA PHE A 344 16.54 -27.15 -21.71
C PHE A 344 18.02 -27.55 -21.75
N SER A 345 18.89 -26.72 -21.15
CA SER A 345 20.33 -27.05 -21.01
C SER A 345 20.60 -28.30 -20.17
N ALA A 346 19.71 -28.64 -19.24
CA ALA A 346 19.84 -29.84 -18.43
C ALA A 346 19.41 -31.14 -19.14
N LEU A 347 18.68 -31.02 -20.28
CA LEU A 347 18.22 -32.13 -21.12
C LEU A 347 19.22 -32.52 -22.22
N GLN A 348 20.17 -31.64 -22.51
CA GLN A 348 21.30 -31.92 -23.40
C GLN A 348 22.46 -32.57 -22.63
#